data_11450658e3c6b43857c6e0c2da47a300
#
_entry.id   11450658e3c6b43857c6e0c2da47a300
#
_cell.length_a   1.000
_cell.length_b   1.000
_cell.length_c   1.000
_cell.angle_alpha   90.00
_cell.angle_beta   90.00
_cell.angle_gamma   90.00
#
_symmetry.space_group_name_H-M   'P 1'
#
loop_
_entity.id
_entity.type
_entity.pdbx_description
1 polymer ?
#
loop_
_entity_poly.entity_id
_entity_poly.type
_entity_poly.pdbx_seq_one_letter_code
_entity_poly.pdbx_strand_id
1 'polypeptide(L)'
;MTKVLGIIAAQGILPIMVADNNASMTSKSIVVCIDGLASKDDYKNHIAQEFPIGKISAIIKYFKENNVQKIVICGAMKRPNFSALSVDAKGAILLAKILAAKILGDDQLLRISAEYLEGQGFNIVAPIDYTNQVPIKTKRVPSKSELYDIEIGLKAAKTLGELDIGQAVVVASGVVLGVEAIEGTDALIKRCAGLSKSGILVKCLKPIQDPRLDTPVIGVDTVGAVYEAGMAGIAISGVIVLNPREVVVEADRLGVFIIEV
;
A
#
# COMPACT_ATOMS: atom_id res chain seq x y z
N MET A 1 27.56 -11.18 3.98
CA MET A 1 27.18 -9.91 4.67
C MET A 1 25.69 -9.68 4.44
N THR A 2 24.90 -9.62 5.50
CA THR A 2 23.47 -9.28 5.42
C THR A 2 23.33 -7.84 4.91
N LYS A 3 22.56 -7.66 3.83
CA LYS A 3 22.33 -6.33 3.25
C LYS A 3 21.42 -5.53 4.18
N VAL A 4 21.87 -4.34 4.60
CA VAL A 4 21.09 -3.45 5.48
C VAL A 4 19.86 -2.93 4.72
N LEU A 5 18.68 -3.06 5.33
CA LEU A 5 17.43 -2.55 4.80
C LEU A 5 17.20 -1.10 5.24
N GLY A 6 16.99 -0.21 4.29
CA GLY A 6 16.44 1.12 4.49
C GLY A 6 14.94 1.12 4.26
N ILE A 7 14.22 1.92 5.00
CA ILE A 7 12.77 2.10 4.84
C ILE A 7 12.50 3.60 4.71
N ILE A 8 11.84 4.00 3.64
CA ILE A 8 11.22 5.33 3.54
C ILE A 8 9.78 5.15 3.98
N ALA A 9 9.51 5.61 5.19
CA ALA A 9 8.26 5.39 5.89
C ALA A 9 7.34 6.61 5.76
N ALA A 10 6.14 6.39 5.23
CA ALA A 10 5.02 7.30 5.28
C ALA A 10 3.97 6.81 6.29
N GLN A 11 2.73 7.26 6.19
CA GLN A 11 1.68 7.00 7.17
C GLN A 11 1.21 5.54 7.18
N GLY A 12 0.88 5.02 8.37
CA GLY A 12 0.22 3.71 8.56
C GLY A 12 1.13 2.65 9.17
N ILE A 13 0.57 1.47 9.37
CA ILE A 13 1.23 0.36 10.09
C ILE A 13 2.21 -0.44 9.20
N LEU A 14 2.04 -0.42 7.87
CA LEU A 14 2.86 -1.22 6.96
C LEU A 14 4.37 -0.96 7.12
N PRO A 15 4.86 0.30 7.19
CA PRO A 15 6.28 0.55 7.39
C PRO A 15 6.83 -0.01 8.70
N ILE A 16 6.03 0.02 9.78
CA ILE A 16 6.39 -0.55 11.08
C ILE A 16 6.50 -2.07 10.98
N MET A 17 5.51 -2.73 10.36
CA MET A 17 5.53 -4.17 10.11
C MET A 17 6.75 -4.61 9.30
N VAL A 18 7.10 -3.87 8.26
CA VAL A 18 8.30 -4.13 7.43
C VAL A 18 9.56 -4.04 8.29
N ALA A 19 9.67 -3.02 9.14
CA ALA A 19 10.81 -2.84 10.02
C ALA A 19 10.94 -3.98 11.02
N ASP A 20 9.86 -4.32 11.73
CA ASP A 20 9.86 -5.37 12.77
C ASP A 20 10.10 -6.76 12.18
N ASN A 21 9.49 -7.07 11.03
CA ASN A 21 9.71 -8.35 10.37
C ASN A 21 11.16 -8.49 9.86
N ASN A 22 11.76 -7.43 9.31
CA ASN A 22 13.16 -7.45 8.93
C ASN A 22 14.08 -7.68 10.14
N ALA A 23 13.76 -7.09 11.29
CA ALA A 23 14.54 -7.30 12.53
C ALA A 23 14.51 -8.76 12.99
N SER A 24 13.38 -9.45 12.81
CA SER A 24 13.26 -10.88 13.11
C SER A 24 14.07 -11.77 12.17
N MET A 25 14.34 -11.31 10.93
CA MET A 25 15.05 -12.06 9.91
C MET A 25 16.57 -11.83 9.93
N THR A 26 17.02 -10.60 10.09
CA THR A 26 18.43 -10.24 9.84
C THR A 26 19.06 -9.23 10.81
N SER A 27 18.46 -8.06 10.96
CA SER A 27 19.03 -6.94 11.72
C SER A 27 18.05 -5.76 11.82
N LYS A 28 18.43 -4.75 12.64
CA LYS A 28 17.72 -3.49 12.72
C LYS A 28 17.61 -2.82 11.35
N SER A 29 16.43 -2.29 11.05
CA SER A 29 16.22 -1.45 9.87
C SER A 29 16.71 -0.02 10.10
N ILE A 30 17.09 0.65 9.02
CA ILE A 30 17.38 2.09 8.99
C ILE A 30 16.16 2.80 8.42
N VAL A 31 15.46 3.56 9.25
CA VAL A 31 14.17 4.14 8.89
C VAL A 31 14.31 5.65 8.69
N VAL A 32 13.87 6.11 7.54
CA VAL A 32 13.62 7.51 7.21
C VAL A 32 12.14 7.75 7.38
N CYS A 33 11.75 8.45 8.43
CA CYS A 33 10.36 8.89 8.64
C CYS A 33 10.14 10.19 7.88
N ILE A 34 9.13 10.24 7.02
CA ILE A 34 8.77 11.48 6.33
C ILE A 34 8.03 12.39 7.29
N ASP A 35 8.54 13.60 7.48
CA ASP A 35 8.00 14.61 8.41
C ASP A 35 6.48 14.80 8.22
N GLY A 36 5.75 14.73 9.33
CA GLY A 36 4.30 14.88 9.37
C GLY A 36 3.51 13.65 8.91
N LEU A 37 4.19 12.57 8.46
CA LEU A 37 3.55 11.32 8.05
C LEU A 37 3.92 10.12 8.92
N ALA A 38 5.16 10.05 9.39
CA ALA A 38 5.63 9.01 10.28
C ALA A 38 6.50 9.61 11.38
N SER A 39 6.43 9.08 12.59
CA SER A 39 7.27 9.51 13.71
C SER A 39 8.37 8.50 13.98
N LYS A 40 9.59 8.97 14.26
CA LYS A 40 10.69 8.11 14.72
C LYS A 40 10.36 7.38 16.02
N ASP A 41 9.45 7.91 16.83
CA ASP A 41 9.03 7.31 18.10
C ASP A 41 8.27 6.00 17.92
N ASP A 42 7.71 5.75 16.72
CA ASP A 42 7.09 4.47 16.36
C ASP A 42 8.09 3.35 16.09
N TYR A 43 9.39 3.70 15.93
CA TYR A 43 10.48 2.78 15.53
C TYR A 43 11.54 2.58 16.64
N LYS A 44 11.14 2.50 17.91
CA LYS A 44 12.04 2.44 19.08
C LYS A 44 13.10 1.32 19.03
N ASN A 45 12.81 0.22 18.34
CA ASN A 45 13.72 -0.92 18.18
C ASN A 45 14.64 -0.81 16.96
N HIS A 46 14.52 0.26 16.18
CA HIS A 46 15.25 0.50 14.92
C HIS A 46 16.09 1.78 15.02
N ILE A 47 16.85 2.05 13.96
CA ILE A 47 17.57 3.32 13.82
C ILE A 47 16.71 4.21 12.93
N ALA A 48 16.02 5.20 13.51
CA ALA A 48 15.06 6.03 12.81
C ALA A 48 15.40 7.52 12.91
N GLN A 49 15.16 8.26 11.83
CA GLN A 49 15.31 9.71 11.76
C GLN A 49 14.23 10.32 10.88
N GLU A 50 13.74 11.50 11.26
CA GLU A 50 12.76 12.26 10.51
C GLU A 50 13.44 13.17 9.49
N PHE A 51 12.83 13.26 8.30
CA PHE A 51 13.29 14.12 7.21
C PHE A 51 12.12 14.73 6.45
N PRO A 52 12.21 16.03 6.09
CA PRO A 52 11.29 16.59 5.10
C PRO A 52 11.43 15.87 3.76
N ILE A 53 10.32 15.58 3.10
CA ILE A 53 10.29 14.80 1.84
C ILE A 53 11.17 15.38 0.73
N GLY A 54 11.40 16.70 0.70
CA GLY A 54 12.25 17.36 -0.29
C GLY A 54 13.76 17.28 -0.02
N LYS A 55 14.20 16.74 1.13
CA LYS A 55 15.62 16.68 1.53
C LYS A 55 16.31 15.40 1.04
N ILE A 56 16.23 15.14 -0.25
CA ILE A 56 16.73 13.91 -0.89
C ILE A 56 18.24 13.72 -0.72
N SER A 57 19.04 14.79 -0.75
CA SER A 57 20.49 14.68 -0.49
C SER A 57 20.77 14.18 0.94
N ALA A 58 20.02 14.70 1.91
CA ALA A 58 20.18 14.31 3.31
C ALA A 58 19.74 12.85 3.53
N ILE A 59 18.62 12.43 2.95
CA ILE A 59 18.12 11.05 2.99
C ILE A 59 19.14 10.08 2.38
N ILE A 60 19.65 10.38 1.19
CA ILE A 60 20.67 9.55 0.51
C ILE A 60 21.94 9.46 1.36
N LYS A 61 22.41 10.60 1.92
CA LYS A 61 23.57 10.62 2.81
C LYS A 61 23.35 9.75 4.02
N TYR A 62 22.22 9.89 4.72
CA TYR A 62 21.87 9.09 5.89
C TYR A 62 21.85 7.59 5.58
N PHE A 63 21.25 7.16 4.47
CA PHE A 63 21.28 5.76 4.07
C PHE A 63 22.69 5.26 3.74
N LYS A 64 23.53 6.05 3.05
CA LYS A 64 24.92 5.66 2.73
C LYS A 64 25.79 5.53 3.99
N GLU A 65 25.66 6.45 4.95
CA GLU A 65 26.39 6.42 6.24
C GLU A 65 26.00 5.18 7.08
N ASN A 66 24.79 4.68 6.91
CA ASN A 66 24.31 3.47 7.57
C ASN A 66 24.43 2.19 6.71
N ASN A 67 25.22 2.23 5.63
CA ASN A 67 25.46 1.10 4.73
C ASN A 67 24.21 0.45 4.15
N VAL A 68 23.13 1.22 3.94
CA VAL A 68 21.90 0.75 3.31
C VAL A 68 22.17 0.39 1.86
N GLN A 69 21.66 -0.76 1.41
CA GLN A 69 21.79 -1.25 0.05
C GLN A 69 20.43 -1.51 -0.59
N LYS A 70 19.44 -1.92 0.20
CA LYS A 70 18.06 -2.16 -0.23
C LYS A 70 17.16 -1.10 0.39
N ILE A 71 16.19 -0.61 -0.34
CA ILE A 71 15.20 0.35 0.17
C ILE A 71 13.80 -0.17 -0.12
N VAL A 72 12.96 -0.18 0.90
CA VAL A 72 11.50 -0.28 0.79
C VAL A 72 10.92 1.12 0.91
N ILE A 73 9.99 1.46 0.01
CA ILE A 73 9.17 2.68 0.08
C ILE A 73 7.76 2.21 0.41
N CYS A 74 7.21 2.61 1.55
CA CYS A 74 5.87 2.17 1.93
C CYS A 74 5.16 3.14 2.89
N GLY A 75 3.84 2.97 2.99
CA GLY A 75 2.96 3.83 3.78
C GLY A 75 2.15 4.79 2.91
N ALA A 76 1.01 5.22 3.43
CA ALA A 76 0.11 6.11 2.70
C ALA A 76 0.62 7.54 2.69
N MET A 77 0.58 8.19 1.54
CA MET A 77 0.96 9.59 1.38
C MET A 77 0.06 10.26 0.35
N LYS A 78 -0.53 11.38 0.72
CA LYS A 78 -1.19 12.24 -0.25
C LYS A 78 -0.12 12.94 -1.10
N ARG A 79 -0.45 13.18 -2.36
CA ARG A 79 0.43 13.91 -3.29
C ARG A 79 0.87 15.24 -2.67
N PRO A 80 2.17 15.50 -2.53
CA PRO A 80 2.66 16.72 -1.91
C PRO A 80 2.39 17.94 -2.79
N ASN A 81 2.22 19.10 -2.17
CA ASN A 81 2.21 20.36 -2.89
C ASN A 81 3.66 20.72 -3.29
N PHE A 82 4.03 20.43 -4.52
CA PHE A 82 5.39 20.63 -5.03
C PHE A 82 5.91 22.07 -4.94
N SER A 83 5.02 23.06 -5.04
CA SER A 83 5.40 24.47 -4.95
C SER A 83 5.76 24.93 -3.52
N ALA A 84 5.33 24.17 -2.52
CA ALA A 84 5.60 24.45 -1.10
C ALA A 84 6.79 23.63 -0.55
N LEU A 85 7.39 22.74 -1.33
CA LEU A 85 8.47 21.88 -0.86
C LEU A 85 9.78 22.64 -0.69
N SER A 86 10.35 22.56 0.53
CA SER A 86 11.74 22.94 0.76
C SER A 86 12.66 21.83 0.27
N VAL A 87 13.30 22.03 -0.88
CA VAL A 87 14.17 21.03 -1.51
C VAL A 87 15.65 21.32 -1.25
N ASP A 88 16.49 20.28 -1.20
CA ASP A 88 17.95 20.39 -1.30
C ASP A 88 18.40 20.14 -2.76
N ALA A 89 19.72 20.14 -3.02
CA ALA A 89 20.25 20.03 -4.37
C ALA A 89 19.76 18.81 -5.14
N LYS A 90 19.77 17.61 -4.55
CA LYS A 90 19.24 16.40 -5.19
C LYS A 90 17.72 16.38 -5.23
N GLY A 91 17.05 16.95 -4.23
CA GLY A 91 15.62 17.18 -4.23
C GLY A 91 15.17 18.08 -5.38
N ALA A 92 15.91 19.14 -5.66
CA ALA A 92 15.64 20.03 -6.81
C ALA A 92 15.78 19.28 -8.16
N ILE A 93 16.81 18.44 -8.30
CA ILE A 93 17.00 17.62 -9.51
C ILE A 93 15.84 16.63 -9.68
N LEU A 94 15.44 15.93 -8.61
CA LEU A 94 14.33 14.99 -8.65
C LEU A 94 13.02 15.71 -8.97
N LEU A 95 12.76 16.83 -8.32
CA LEU A 95 11.56 17.66 -8.58
C LEU A 95 11.50 18.13 -10.03
N ALA A 96 12.64 18.57 -10.61
CA ALA A 96 12.70 18.96 -12.00
C ALA A 96 12.38 17.80 -12.96
N LYS A 97 12.86 16.57 -12.67
CA LYS A 97 12.51 15.36 -13.44
C LYS A 97 11.01 15.05 -13.36
N ILE A 98 10.44 15.13 -12.16
CA ILE A 98 9.00 14.93 -11.91
C ILE A 98 8.17 15.92 -12.73
N LEU A 99 8.52 17.21 -12.68
CA LEU A 99 7.80 18.26 -13.40
C LEU A 99 7.96 18.15 -14.93
N ALA A 100 9.13 17.75 -15.39
CA ALA A 100 9.40 17.57 -16.83
C ALA A 100 8.61 16.38 -17.44
N ALA A 101 8.34 15.36 -16.65
CA ALA A 101 7.60 14.18 -17.11
C ALA A 101 6.08 14.44 -17.31
N LYS A 102 5.57 15.65 -17.03
CA LYS A 102 4.14 16.01 -17.12
C LYS A 102 3.24 14.96 -16.46
N ILE A 103 3.59 14.57 -15.25
CA ILE A 103 3.00 13.44 -14.53
C ILE A 103 1.50 13.61 -14.37
N LEU A 104 0.75 12.63 -14.82
CA LEU A 104 -0.69 12.56 -14.69
C LEU A 104 -1.13 11.67 -13.52
N GLY A 105 -0.34 10.65 -13.13
CA GLY A 105 -0.68 9.67 -12.07
C GLY A 105 0.37 9.55 -10.96
N ASP A 106 -0.04 8.96 -9.82
CA ASP A 106 0.84 8.77 -8.66
C ASP A 106 1.83 7.63 -8.87
N ASP A 107 1.48 6.59 -9.65
CA ASP A 107 2.39 5.49 -10.00
C ASP A 107 3.65 6.01 -10.72
N GLN A 108 3.50 6.91 -11.69
CA GLN A 108 4.63 7.48 -12.41
C GLN A 108 5.54 8.33 -11.50
N LEU A 109 4.96 9.06 -10.54
CA LEU A 109 5.72 9.80 -9.54
C LEU A 109 6.63 8.88 -8.73
N LEU A 110 6.07 7.76 -8.25
CA LEU A 110 6.80 6.76 -7.48
C LEU A 110 7.90 6.11 -8.32
N ARG A 111 7.63 5.77 -9.59
CA ARG A 111 8.62 5.19 -10.52
C ARG A 111 9.82 6.12 -10.72
N ILE A 112 9.59 7.39 -11.03
CA ILE A 112 10.67 8.38 -11.21
C ILE A 112 11.50 8.51 -9.93
N SER A 113 10.85 8.48 -8.76
CA SER A 113 11.53 8.55 -7.47
C SER A 113 12.38 7.31 -7.21
N ALA A 114 11.86 6.13 -7.52
CA ALA A 114 12.57 4.86 -7.39
C ALA A 114 13.77 4.79 -8.35
N GLU A 115 13.60 5.08 -9.63
CA GLU A 115 14.66 5.13 -10.63
C GLU A 115 15.76 6.12 -10.22
N TYR A 116 15.39 7.26 -9.62
CA TYR A 116 16.35 8.21 -9.12
C TYR A 116 17.19 7.64 -7.98
N LEU A 117 16.58 6.93 -7.04
CA LEU A 117 17.27 6.27 -5.92
C LEU A 117 18.13 5.10 -6.41
N GLU A 118 17.65 4.31 -7.38
CA GLU A 118 18.42 3.24 -8.02
C GLU A 118 19.66 3.81 -8.72
N GLY A 119 19.54 4.95 -9.39
CA GLY A 119 20.68 5.69 -9.95
C GLY A 119 21.68 6.22 -8.92
N GLN A 120 21.33 6.25 -7.62
CA GLN A 120 22.25 6.57 -6.52
C GLN A 120 22.95 5.32 -5.94
N GLY A 121 22.63 4.11 -6.48
CA GLY A 121 23.26 2.84 -6.12
C GLY A 121 22.45 2.02 -5.11
N PHE A 122 21.18 2.34 -4.86
CA PHE A 122 20.29 1.54 -4.03
C PHE A 122 19.51 0.52 -4.87
N ASN A 123 19.02 -0.54 -4.23
CA ASN A 123 18.12 -1.51 -4.83
C ASN A 123 16.73 -1.36 -4.20
N ILE A 124 15.74 -0.94 -4.98
CA ILE A 124 14.36 -0.84 -4.50
C ILE A 124 13.73 -2.23 -4.48
N VAL A 125 13.13 -2.60 -3.35
CA VAL A 125 12.53 -3.92 -3.11
C VAL A 125 11.09 -3.79 -2.63
N ALA A 126 10.29 -4.82 -2.89
CA ALA A 126 8.87 -4.81 -2.57
C ALA A 126 8.62 -4.93 -1.06
N PRO A 127 7.66 -4.17 -0.50
CA PRO A 127 7.29 -4.30 0.91
C PRO A 127 6.77 -5.70 1.26
N ILE A 128 6.11 -6.39 0.32
CA ILE A 128 5.58 -7.74 0.54
C ILE A 128 6.66 -8.75 0.93
N ASP A 129 7.89 -8.60 0.45
CA ASP A 129 9.02 -9.48 0.78
C ASP A 129 9.41 -9.40 2.28
N TYR A 130 8.93 -8.38 2.98
CA TYR A 130 9.18 -8.09 4.39
C TYR A 130 7.90 -8.12 5.23
N THR A 131 6.82 -8.69 4.69
CA THR A 131 5.59 -8.94 5.42
C THR A 131 5.40 -10.46 5.56
N ASN A 132 5.01 -10.92 6.74
CA ASN A 132 4.76 -12.33 7.00
C ASN A 132 3.38 -12.74 6.43
N GLN A 133 3.26 -12.71 5.10
CA GLN A 133 2.03 -13.13 4.43
C GLN A 133 1.81 -14.64 4.64
N VAL A 134 0.60 -15.00 5.03
CA VAL A 134 0.15 -16.38 5.17
C VAL A 134 -1.15 -16.54 4.37
N PRO A 135 -1.45 -17.73 3.85
CA PRO A 135 -2.72 -17.95 3.14
C PRO A 135 -3.91 -17.56 4.00
N ILE A 136 -4.78 -16.72 3.46
CA ILE A 136 -5.99 -16.26 4.15
C ILE A 136 -7.06 -17.34 4.04
N LYS A 137 -7.52 -17.84 5.17
CA LYS A 137 -8.61 -18.85 5.25
C LYS A 137 -9.60 -18.44 6.32
N THR A 138 -10.72 -17.89 5.90
CA THR A 138 -11.86 -17.60 6.78
C THR A 138 -12.82 -18.77 6.86
N LYS A 139 -13.59 -18.89 7.96
CA LYS A 139 -14.61 -19.94 8.14
C LYS A 139 -15.72 -19.83 7.11
N ARG A 140 -16.19 -18.59 6.84
CA ARG A 140 -17.11 -18.34 5.74
C ARG A 140 -16.36 -18.40 4.43
N VAL A 141 -16.94 -19.12 3.48
CA VAL A 141 -16.46 -19.19 2.09
C VAL A 141 -17.51 -18.62 1.14
N PRO A 142 -17.13 -18.03 0.01
CA PRO A 142 -18.10 -17.50 -0.94
C PRO A 142 -18.94 -18.63 -1.57
N SER A 143 -20.22 -18.35 -1.78
CA SER A 143 -21.15 -19.18 -2.57
C SER A 143 -20.82 -19.09 -4.07
N LYS A 144 -21.47 -19.95 -4.89
CA LYS A 144 -21.30 -19.91 -6.35
C LYS A 144 -21.70 -18.57 -6.97
N SER A 145 -22.76 -17.94 -6.47
CA SER A 145 -23.18 -16.62 -6.95
C SER A 145 -22.17 -15.53 -6.56
N GLU A 146 -21.63 -15.61 -5.35
CA GLU A 146 -20.59 -14.67 -4.90
C GLU A 146 -19.27 -14.84 -5.69
N LEU A 147 -18.91 -16.07 -6.04
CA LEU A 147 -17.76 -16.32 -6.93
C LEU A 147 -17.94 -15.68 -8.32
N TYR A 148 -19.15 -15.74 -8.87
CA TYR A 148 -19.47 -15.06 -10.13
C TYR A 148 -19.36 -13.54 -10.00
N ASP A 149 -19.86 -12.95 -8.89
CA ASP A 149 -19.69 -11.53 -8.59
C ASP A 149 -18.22 -11.12 -8.48
N ILE A 150 -17.40 -11.98 -7.85
CA ILE A 150 -15.94 -11.78 -7.74
C ILE A 150 -15.27 -11.73 -9.13
N GLU A 151 -15.63 -12.62 -10.05
CA GLU A 151 -15.11 -12.61 -11.42
C GLU A 151 -15.42 -11.30 -12.15
N ILE A 152 -16.67 -10.80 -12.02
CA ILE A 152 -17.08 -9.50 -12.58
C ILE A 152 -16.25 -8.38 -11.96
N GLY A 153 -16.12 -8.40 -10.62
CA GLY A 153 -15.36 -7.41 -9.88
C GLY A 153 -13.88 -7.36 -10.26
N LEU A 154 -13.24 -8.51 -10.42
CA LEU A 154 -11.85 -8.60 -10.84
C LEU A 154 -11.64 -8.00 -12.23
N LYS A 155 -12.52 -8.31 -13.18
CA LYS A 155 -12.46 -7.75 -14.53
C LYS A 155 -12.62 -6.22 -14.48
N ALA A 156 -13.60 -5.72 -13.74
CA ALA A 156 -13.84 -4.29 -13.58
C ALA A 156 -12.65 -3.58 -12.90
N ALA A 157 -12.15 -4.11 -11.79
CA ALA A 157 -11.03 -3.52 -11.05
C ALA A 157 -9.74 -3.49 -11.87
N LYS A 158 -9.44 -4.54 -12.64
CA LYS A 158 -8.28 -4.58 -13.56
C LYS A 158 -8.40 -3.52 -14.66
N THR A 159 -9.58 -3.40 -15.30
CA THR A 159 -9.83 -2.39 -16.35
C THR A 159 -9.67 -0.96 -15.80
N LEU A 160 -10.18 -0.68 -14.60
CA LEU A 160 -9.99 0.60 -13.94
C LEU A 160 -8.51 0.85 -13.60
N GLY A 161 -7.80 -0.20 -13.19
CA GLY A 161 -6.38 -0.16 -12.92
C GLY A 161 -5.52 0.15 -14.14
N GLU A 162 -5.89 -0.34 -15.33
CA GLU A 162 -5.24 0.01 -16.61
C GLU A 162 -5.37 1.49 -16.95
N LEU A 163 -6.47 2.12 -16.51
CA LEU A 163 -6.72 3.56 -16.68
C LEU A 163 -6.17 4.41 -15.53
N ASP A 164 -5.50 3.80 -14.54
CA ASP A 164 -5.00 4.44 -13.32
C ASP A 164 -6.10 5.20 -12.52
N ILE A 165 -7.35 4.73 -12.57
CA ILE A 165 -8.48 5.36 -11.87
C ILE A 165 -8.56 4.89 -10.42
N GLY A 166 -8.53 3.56 -10.20
CA GLY A 166 -8.67 2.93 -8.89
C GLY A 166 -8.29 1.46 -8.92
N GLN A 167 -8.40 0.79 -7.77
CA GLN A 167 -7.98 -0.61 -7.58
C GLN A 167 -9.00 -1.45 -6.83
N ALA A 168 -10.16 -0.88 -6.52
CA ALA A 168 -11.24 -1.58 -5.85
C ALA A 168 -12.60 -1.30 -6.48
N VAL A 169 -13.48 -2.28 -6.41
CA VAL A 169 -14.89 -2.18 -6.82
C VAL A 169 -15.78 -2.89 -5.82
N VAL A 170 -17.05 -2.51 -5.74
CA VAL A 170 -18.08 -3.26 -5.01
C VAL A 170 -19.05 -3.86 -6.01
N VAL A 171 -19.30 -5.16 -5.89
CA VAL A 171 -20.18 -5.93 -6.79
C VAL A 171 -21.23 -6.68 -5.98
N ALA A 172 -22.44 -6.78 -6.49
CA ALA A 172 -23.47 -7.68 -5.98
C ALA A 172 -24.44 -8.08 -7.08
N SER A 173 -24.89 -9.33 -7.08
CA SER A 173 -25.94 -9.86 -8.00
C SER A 173 -25.62 -9.58 -9.48
N GLY A 174 -24.38 -9.73 -9.88
CA GLY A 174 -23.92 -9.52 -11.26
C GLY A 174 -23.73 -8.05 -11.65
N VAL A 175 -23.88 -7.10 -10.73
CA VAL A 175 -23.80 -5.65 -11.01
C VAL A 175 -22.69 -4.99 -10.22
N VAL A 176 -21.87 -4.15 -10.87
CA VAL A 176 -20.90 -3.26 -10.21
C VAL A 176 -21.68 -2.11 -9.58
N LEU A 177 -21.71 -2.07 -8.25
CA LEU A 177 -22.40 -1.04 -7.46
C LEU A 177 -21.59 0.24 -7.33
N GLY A 178 -20.27 0.13 -7.34
CA GLY A 178 -19.37 1.26 -7.23
C GLY A 178 -17.94 0.89 -7.60
N VAL A 179 -17.22 1.91 -8.04
CA VAL A 179 -15.80 1.82 -8.39
C VAL A 179 -15.02 2.83 -7.57
N GLU A 180 -13.82 2.45 -7.15
CA GLU A 180 -12.91 3.36 -6.46
C GLU A 180 -12.35 4.38 -7.45
N ALA A 181 -12.21 5.61 -6.99
CA ALA A 181 -11.45 6.65 -7.66
C ALA A 181 -10.59 7.39 -6.62
N ILE A 182 -10.43 8.69 -6.75
CA ILE A 182 -9.58 9.51 -5.87
C ILE A 182 -10.02 9.52 -4.39
N GLU A 183 -11.29 9.15 -4.12
CA GLU A 183 -11.84 9.09 -2.76
C GLU A 183 -11.25 7.97 -1.90
N GLY A 184 -10.71 6.90 -2.53
CA GLY A 184 -10.14 5.74 -1.84
C GLY A 184 -11.15 4.67 -1.41
N THR A 185 -10.63 3.52 -0.96
CA THR A 185 -11.42 2.31 -0.68
C THR A 185 -12.47 2.51 0.43
N ASP A 186 -12.12 3.22 1.51
CA ASP A 186 -13.04 3.42 2.64
C ASP A 186 -14.28 4.24 2.24
N ALA A 187 -14.08 5.28 1.43
CA ALA A 187 -15.19 6.08 0.91
C ALA A 187 -16.03 5.29 -0.10
N LEU A 188 -15.42 4.45 -0.94
CA LEU A 188 -16.13 3.52 -1.81
C LEU A 188 -17.05 2.59 -0.99
N ILE A 189 -16.52 1.91 0.04
CA ILE A 189 -17.29 1.02 0.92
C ILE A 189 -18.47 1.78 1.52
N LYS A 190 -18.21 2.95 2.11
CA LYS A 190 -19.23 3.76 2.77
C LYS A 190 -20.35 4.20 1.80
N ARG A 191 -20.03 4.64 0.59
CA ARG A 191 -21.06 5.09 -0.37
C ARG A 191 -21.84 3.95 -1.01
N CYS A 192 -21.30 2.73 -0.98
CA CYS A 192 -22.01 1.53 -1.42
C CYS A 192 -22.82 0.87 -0.31
N ALA A 193 -22.67 1.33 0.94
CA ALA A 193 -23.46 0.85 2.06
C ALA A 193 -24.97 1.03 1.78
N GLY A 194 -25.75 -0.02 2.03
CA GLY A 194 -27.20 -0.01 1.81
C GLY A 194 -27.64 -0.21 0.36
N LEU A 195 -26.74 -0.21 -0.63
CA LEU A 195 -27.11 -0.53 -2.03
C LEU A 195 -27.36 -2.02 -2.23
N SER A 196 -26.73 -2.88 -1.43
CA SER A 196 -26.97 -4.32 -1.39
C SER A 196 -26.61 -4.89 -0.02
N LYS A 197 -27.32 -5.93 0.41
CA LYS A 197 -27.00 -6.69 1.64
C LYS A 197 -25.98 -7.82 1.41
N SER A 198 -25.49 -7.99 0.20
CA SER A 198 -24.54 -9.05 -0.20
C SER A 198 -23.39 -8.53 -1.06
N GLY A 199 -23.09 -7.24 -0.96
CA GLY A 199 -21.99 -6.64 -1.70
C GLY A 199 -20.66 -7.31 -1.38
N ILE A 200 -19.77 -7.38 -2.37
CA ILE A 200 -18.41 -7.90 -2.24
C ILE A 200 -17.44 -6.81 -2.64
N LEU A 201 -16.52 -6.48 -1.73
CA LEU A 201 -15.38 -5.65 -2.07
C LEU A 201 -14.36 -6.49 -2.85
N VAL A 202 -14.05 -6.11 -4.07
CA VAL A 202 -12.98 -6.73 -4.85
C VAL A 202 -11.85 -5.71 -5.00
N LYS A 203 -10.66 -6.05 -4.49
CA LYS A 203 -9.48 -5.18 -4.52
C LYS A 203 -8.31 -5.91 -5.14
N CYS A 204 -7.64 -5.28 -6.11
CA CYS A 204 -6.51 -5.90 -6.80
C CYS A 204 -5.37 -4.91 -7.06
N LEU A 205 -4.16 -5.46 -7.19
CA LEU A 205 -3.02 -4.72 -7.72
C LEU A 205 -3.36 -4.29 -9.16
N LYS A 206 -3.12 -3.03 -9.50
CA LYS A 206 -3.33 -2.52 -10.86
C LYS A 206 -2.33 -3.17 -11.83
N PRO A 207 -2.73 -3.55 -13.06
CA PRO A 207 -1.83 -4.16 -14.03
C PRO A 207 -0.60 -3.32 -14.37
N ILE A 208 -0.74 -1.99 -14.32
CA ILE A 208 0.34 -1.04 -14.63
C ILE A 208 1.23 -0.73 -13.42
N GLN A 209 0.83 -1.08 -12.21
CA GLN A 209 1.49 -0.72 -10.96
C GLN A 209 2.78 -1.53 -10.74
N ASP A 210 3.83 -0.86 -10.27
CA ASP A 210 5.04 -1.55 -9.83
C ASP A 210 4.85 -2.04 -8.38
N PRO A 211 4.78 -3.36 -8.14
CA PRO A 211 4.53 -3.91 -6.81
C PRO A 211 5.64 -3.59 -5.79
N ARG A 212 6.79 -3.09 -6.24
CA ARG A 212 7.87 -2.64 -5.35
C ARG A 212 7.58 -1.28 -4.72
N LEU A 213 6.68 -0.48 -5.32
CA LEU A 213 6.48 0.93 -4.99
C LEU A 213 5.13 1.20 -4.33
N ASP A 214 4.09 0.58 -4.86
CA ASP A 214 2.72 0.78 -4.37
C ASP A 214 1.96 -0.56 -4.46
N THR A 215 1.80 -1.20 -3.33
CA THR A 215 1.01 -2.42 -3.21
C THR A 215 -0.23 -2.11 -2.38
N PRO A 216 -1.44 -2.44 -2.88
CA PRO A 216 -2.65 -2.24 -2.12
C PRO A 216 -2.62 -3.05 -0.82
N VAL A 217 -3.28 -2.52 0.20
CA VAL A 217 -3.36 -3.17 1.51
C VAL A 217 -4.81 -3.32 1.96
N ILE A 218 -5.08 -4.35 2.79
CA ILE A 218 -6.27 -4.45 3.64
C ILE A 218 -5.84 -4.76 5.06
N GLY A 219 -6.67 -4.35 6.02
CA GLY A 219 -6.45 -4.60 7.45
C GLY A 219 -7.77 -4.89 8.17
N VAL A 220 -7.71 -4.99 9.49
CA VAL A 220 -8.87 -5.19 10.36
C VAL A 220 -9.94 -4.11 10.14
N ASP A 221 -9.52 -2.85 9.97
CA ASP A 221 -10.43 -1.73 9.72
C ASP A 221 -11.23 -1.91 8.41
N THR A 222 -10.58 -2.46 7.35
CA THR A 222 -11.27 -2.77 6.10
C THR A 222 -12.36 -3.83 6.30
N VAL A 223 -12.06 -4.86 7.11
CA VAL A 223 -13.04 -5.91 7.45
C VAL A 223 -14.23 -5.32 8.22
N GLY A 224 -13.94 -4.47 9.21
CA GLY A 224 -14.96 -3.74 9.97
C GLY A 224 -15.85 -2.88 9.07
N ALA A 225 -15.26 -2.09 8.19
CA ALA A 225 -15.98 -1.23 7.26
C ALA A 225 -16.88 -2.02 6.29
N VAL A 226 -16.40 -3.16 5.77
CA VAL A 226 -17.17 -4.09 4.91
C VAL A 226 -18.36 -4.65 5.66
N TYR A 227 -18.16 -5.08 6.91
CA TYR A 227 -19.25 -5.57 7.77
C TYR A 227 -20.29 -4.49 8.08
N GLU A 228 -19.87 -3.29 8.49
CA GLU A 228 -20.75 -2.16 8.80
C GLU A 228 -21.55 -1.71 7.57
N ALA A 229 -20.97 -1.82 6.39
CA ALA A 229 -21.66 -1.56 5.12
C ALA A 229 -22.66 -2.65 4.71
N GLY A 230 -22.80 -3.75 5.51
CA GLY A 230 -23.68 -4.87 5.22
C GLY A 230 -23.21 -5.76 4.07
N MET A 231 -21.91 -5.71 3.74
CA MET A 231 -21.33 -6.49 2.66
C MET A 231 -20.98 -7.92 3.13
N ALA A 232 -20.89 -8.84 2.18
CA ALA A 232 -20.70 -10.25 2.42
C ALA A 232 -19.23 -10.67 2.60
N GLY A 233 -18.30 -9.99 1.91
CA GLY A 233 -16.92 -10.41 1.92
C GLY A 233 -15.99 -9.52 1.10
N ILE A 234 -14.73 -9.95 1.07
CA ILE A 234 -13.62 -9.29 0.40
C ILE A 234 -12.92 -10.31 -0.51
N ALA A 235 -12.70 -9.98 -1.78
CA ALA A 235 -11.83 -10.71 -2.68
C ALA A 235 -10.58 -9.87 -2.98
N ILE A 236 -9.41 -10.47 -2.88
CA ILE A 236 -8.13 -9.79 -3.06
C ILE A 236 -7.25 -10.49 -4.09
N SER A 237 -6.47 -9.69 -4.84
CA SER A 237 -5.47 -10.20 -5.80
C SER A 237 -4.23 -9.30 -5.79
N GLY A 238 -3.09 -9.81 -5.33
CA GLY A 238 -1.87 -9.02 -5.22
C GLY A 238 -1.94 -7.92 -4.15
N VAL A 239 -2.64 -8.18 -3.04
CA VAL A 239 -2.88 -7.24 -1.94
C VAL A 239 -2.13 -7.70 -0.69
N ILE A 240 -1.48 -6.80 0.03
CA ILE A 240 -0.88 -7.11 1.33
C ILE A 240 -1.98 -7.10 2.39
N VAL A 241 -2.04 -8.17 3.18
CA VAL A 241 -2.92 -8.25 4.36
C VAL A 241 -2.11 -7.85 5.59
N LEU A 242 -2.49 -6.75 6.22
CA LEU A 242 -1.85 -6.27 7.45
C LEU A 242 -2.27 -7.17 8.63
N ASN A 243 -1.30 -7.71 9.38
CA ASN A 243 -1.57 -8.63 10.49
C ASN A 243 -2.55 -9.76 10.11
N PRO A 244 -2.20 -10.67 9.17
CA PRO A 244 -3.15 -11.62 8.59
C PRO A 244 -3.94 -12.44 9.61
N ARG A 245 -3.31 -12.80 10.75
CA ARG A 245 -3.97 -13.56 11.82
C ARG A 245 -5.11 -12.78 12.48
N GLU A 246 -4.89 -11.50 12.76
CA GLU A 246 -5.92 -10.62 13.35
C GLU A 246 -7.05 -10.38 12.36
N VAL A 247 -6.72 -10.16 11.09
CA VAL A 247 -7.70 -9.99 10.00
C VAL A 247 -8.61 -11.22 9.87
N VAL A 248 -8.05 -12.44 9.90
CA VAL A 248 -8.85 -13.68 9.85
C VAL A 248 -9.73 -13.83 11.07
N VAL A 249 -9.22 -13.57 12.27
CA VAL A 249 -10.00 -13.65 13.52
C VAL A 249 -11.18 -12.67 13.47
N GLU A 250 -10.97 -11.45 13.03
CA GLU A 250 -12.02 -10.44 12.94
C GLU A 250 -13.03 -10.78 11.84
N ALA A 251 -12.57 -11.22 10.67
CA ALA A 251 -13.44 -11.66 9.58
C ALA A 251 -14.36 -12.83 10.02
N ASP A 252 -13.79 -13.81 10.72
CA ASP A 252 -14.54 -14.94 11.27
C ASP A 252 -15.56 -14.51 12.33
N ARG A 253 -15.20 -13.56 13.20
CA ARG A 253 -16.09 -13.00 14.23
C ARG A 253 -17.29 -12.28 13.61
N LEU A 254 -17.05 -11.55 12.52
CA LEU A 254 -18.06 -10.75 11.82
C LEU A 254 -18.83 -11.53 10.73
N GLY A 255 -18.39 -12.76 10.42
CA GLY A 255 -18.99 -13.57 9.36
C GLY A 255 -18.71 -13.03 7.94
N VAL A 256 -17.64 -12.27 7.76
CA VAL A 256 -17.15 -11.76 6.48
C VAL A 256 -16.17 -12.78 5.89
N PHE A 257 -16.33 -13.18 4.64
CA PHE A 257 -15.31 -14.00 4.00
C PHE A 257 -14.18 -13.14 3.42
N ILE A 258 -12.97 -13.70 3.38
CA ILE A 258 -11.85 -13.14 2.60
C ILE A 258 -11.31 -14.26 1.73
N ILE A 259 -11.12 -13.98 0.44
CA ILE A 259 -10.57 -14.92 -0.53
C ILE A 259 -9.49 -14.27 -1.39
N GLU A 260 -8.39 -15.00 -1.58
CA GLU A 260 -7.34 -14.66 -2.55
C GLU A 260 -7.68 -15.28 -3.92
N VAL A 261 -7.56 -14.49 -5.00
CA VAL A 261 -7.96 -14.87 -6.37
C VAL A 261 -6.94 -14.42 -7.43
#